data_6d072778a9e54889fd96c8e84cb5221e
#
_entry.id   6d072778a9e54889fd96c8e84cb5221e
#
_cell.length_a   1.000
_cell.length_b   1.000
_cell.length_c   1.000
_cell.angle_alpha   90.00
_cell.angle_beta   90.00
_cell.angle_gamma   90.00
#
_symmetry.space_group_name_H-M   'P 1'
#
loop_
_entity.id
_entity.type
_entity.pdbx_description
1 polymer ?
#
loop_
_entity_poly.entity_id
_entity_poly.type
_entity_poly.pdbx_seq_one_letter_code
_entity_poly.pdbx_strand_id
1 'polypeptide(L)'
;DLIIQRMEAGEVAVVAGFQGISPRNRIATLGRSGSDTTAVALAAALGADRCDIYTDVDGVYTADPRIVTAARKLDKITYEEMLEMASQGAKVLQTRSVELAMNHRVRVQVLSSFNDTPGTLVVDEDEIVEQQVVSGISQSKDEAKITLLKVADRPGVAAAIFGPLAEAAINVDMIVQNISEDGKTTDLTFTVGTADLDSAVAVLEKNQTDIGIGEILADSDVVKISVRSEERRVGKSV
;
A
#
# COMPACT_ATOMS: atom_id res chain seq x y z
N ASP A 1 -2.02 -8.43 -34.26
CA ASP A 1 -1.50 -9.20 -33.13
C ASP A 1 -2.19 -10.56 -33.08
N LEU A 2 -1.44 -11.66 -32.91
CA LEU A 2 -1.96 -13.04 -33.02
C LEU A 2 -3.08 -13.34 -32.01
N ILE A 3 -2.98 -12.81 -30.79
CA ILE A 3 -4.00 -13.01 -29.74
C ILE A 3 -5.32 -12.35 -30.17
N ILE A 4 -5.28 -11.10 -30.62
CA ILE A 4 -6.47 -10.38 -31.06
C ILE A 4 -7.14 -11.09 -32.22
N GLN A 5 -6.38 -11.51 -33.24
CA GLN A 5 -6.93 -12.25 -34.40
C GLN A 5 -7.66 -13.55 -33.99
N ARG A 6 -7.11 -14.27 -33.00
CA ARG A 6 -7.76 -15.51 -32.51
C ARG A 6 -9.01 -15.20 -31.70
N MET A 7 -8.98 -14.15 -30.88
CA MET A 7 -10.16 -13.70 -30.12
C MET A 7 -11.29 -13.23 -31.07
N GLU A 8 -10.96 -12.50 -32.15
CA GLU A 8 -11.90 -12.11 -33.18
C GLU A 8 -12.50 -13.31 -33.94
N ALA A 9 -11.76 -14.43 -34.03
CA ALA A 9 -12.25 -15.69 -34.54
C ALA A 9 -13.10 -16.50 -33.53
N GLY A 10 -13.37 -15.95 -32.32
CA GLY A 10 -14.19 -16.58 -31.27
C GLY A 10 -13.41 -17.53 -30.36
N GLU A 11 -12.09 -17.54 -30.41
CA GLU A 11 -11.26 -18.33 -29.50
C GLU A 11 -11.05 -17.62 -28.17
N VAL A 12 -10.86 -18.39 -27.10
CA VAL A 12 -10.52 -17.90 -25.75
C VAL A 12 -9.03 -18.07 -25.51
N ALA A 13 -8.33 -16.97 -25.29
CA ALA A 13 -6.90 -16.98 -24.97
C ALA A 13 -6.68 -17.29 -23.48
N VAL A 14 -5.95 -18.37 -23.19
CA VAL A 14 -5.50 -18.70 -21.81
C VAL A 14 -4.02 -18.37 -21.70
N VAL A 15 -3.69 -17.41 -20.82
CA VAL A 15 -2.33 -16.90 -20.63
C VAL A 15 -1.85 -17.23 -19.24
N ALA A 16 -0.65 -17.81 -19.12
CA ALA A 16 -0.02 -18.04 -17.82
C ALA A 16 0.40 -16.70 -17.18
N GLY A 17 -0.19 -16.38 -16.06
CA GLY A 17 0.17 -15.20 -15.27
C GLY A 17 1.39 -15.40 -14.36
N PHE A 18 1.70 -14.40 -13.52
CA PHE A 18 2.80 -14.42 -12.55
C PHE A 18 4.20 -14.40 -13.15
N GLN A 19 4.33 -14.40 -14.45
CA GLN A 19 5.61 -14.48 -15.14
C GLN A 19 5.70 -13.50 -16.31
N GLY A 20 6.92 -13.19 -16.69
CA GLY A 20 7.26 -12.39 -17.87
C GLY A 20 8.56 -12.89 -18.48
N ILE A 21 8.91 -12.34 -19.63
CA ILE A 21 10.16 -12.63 -20.33
C ILE A 21 11.13 -11.48 -20.09
N SER A 22 12.29 -11.80 -19.53
CA SER A 22 13.37 -10.82 -19.34
C SER A 22 14.04 -10.44 -20.67
N PRO A 23 14.80 -9.32 -20.71
CA PRO A 23 15.58 -8.94 -21.91
C PRO A 23 16.57 -10.03 -22.39
N ARG A 24 16.92 -10.97 -21.55
CA ARG A 24 17.77 -12.12 -21.88
C ARG A 24 16.98 -13.34 -22.35
N ASN A 25 15.71 -13.16 -22.72
CA ASN A 25 14.79 -14.21 -23.15
C ASN A 25 14.63 -15.37 -22.15
N ARG A 26 14.65 -15.04 -20.85
CA ARG A 26 14.43 -16.00 -19.76
C ARG A 26 13.12 -15.67 -19.05
N ILE A 27 12.39 -16.69 -18.64
CA ILE A 27 11.22 -16.53 -17.79
C ILE A 27 11.68 -15.98 -16.43
N ALA A 28 11.00 -14.93 -15.98
CA ALA A 28 11.18 -14.31 -14.68
C ALA A 28 9.82 -14.17 -14.00
N THR A 29 9.77 -14.37 -12.67
CA THR A 29 8.54 -14.17 -11.89
C THR A 29 8.35 -12.69 -11.57
N LEU A 30 7.09 -12.26 -11.53
CA LEU A 30 6.72 -10.87 -11.20
C LEU A 30 6.64 -10.59 -9.70
N GLY A 31 7.02 -11.57 -8.87
CA GLY A 31 6.91 -11.49 -7.42
C GLY A 31 5.51 -11.87 -6.91
N ARG A 32 5.29 -11.74 -5.60
CA ARG A 32 4.03 -12.11 -4.96
C ARG A 32 2.85 -11.35 -5.59
N SER A 33 1.72 -12.04 -5.81
CA SER A 33 0.53 -11.52 -6.47
C SER A 33 0.76 -10.92 -7.88
N GLY A 34 1.80 -11.41 -8.57
CA GLY A 34 2.11 -10.96 -9.93
C GLY A 34 1.08 -11.37 -10.99
N SER A 35 0.13 -12.27 -10.67
CA SER A 35 -0.99 -12.64 -11.54
C SER A 35 -1.93 -11.45 -11.79
N ASP A 36 -2.23 -10.65 -10.77
CA ASP A 36 -3.05 -9.45 -10.89
C ASP A 36 -2.40 -8.44 -11.83
N THR A 37 -1.07 -8.23 -11.66
CA THR A 37 -0.28 -7.38 -12.54
C THR A 37 -0.31 -7.88 -13.99
N THR A 38 -0.22 -9.21 -14.20
CA THR A 38 -0.30 -9.80 -15.54
C THR A 38 -1.68 -9.57 -16.15
N ALA A 39 -2.76 -9.78 -15.39
CA ALA A 39 -4.12 -9.59 -15.86
C ALA A 39 -4.38 -8.15 -16.31
N VAL A 40 -4.01 -7.18 -15.48
CA VAL A 40 -4.15 -5.74 -15.80
C VAL A 40 -3.29 -5.36 -17.01
N ALA A 41 -2.04 -5.85 -17.10
CA ALA A 41 -1.16 -5.57 -18.24
C ALA A 41 -1.74 -6.11 -19.56
N LEU A 42 -2.34 -7.31 -19.53
CA LEU A 42 -3.01 -7.89 -20.70
C LEU A 42 -4.26 -7.11 -21.05
N ALA A 43 -5.08 -6.73 -20.08
CA ALA A 43 -6.26 -5.91 -20.32
C ALA A 43 -5.90 -4.58 -20.98
N ALA A 44 -4.85 -3.91 -20.49
CA ALA A 44 -4.33 -2.68 -21.10
C ALA A 44 -3.83 -2.90 -22.55
N ALA A 45 -3.04 -3.96 -22.77
CA ALA A 45 -2.45 -4.26 -24.08
C ALA A 45 -3.50 -4.68 -25.11
N LEU A 46 -4.60 -5.31 -24.69
CA LEU A 46 -5.68 -5.77 -25.55
C LEU A 46 -6.79 -4.72 -25.71
N GLY A 47 -6.77 -3.61 -24.98
CA GLY A 47 -7.83 -2.61 -24.96
C GLY A 47 -9.15 -3.18 -24.43
N ALA A 48 -9.08 -4.04 -23.39
CA ALA A 48 -10.25 -4.67 -22.84
C ALA A 48 -11.14 -3.64 -22.10
N ASP A 49 -12.45 -3.83 -22.13
CA ASP A 49 -13.41 -2.96 -21.47
C ASP A 49 -13.26 -2.99 -19.94
N ARG A 50 -12.82 -4.14 -19.41
CA ARG A 50 -12.65 -4.37 -17.97
C ARG A 50 -11.72 -5.56 -17.71
N CYS A 51 -11.07 -5.55 -16.56
CA CYS A 51 -10.27 -6.65 -16.02
C CYS A 51 -10.95 -7.18 -14.76
N ASP A 52 -11.41 -8.42 -14.78
CA ASP A 52 -12.04 -9.08 -13.65
C ASP A 52 -10.99 -9.88 -12.86
N ILE A 53 -10.83 -9.55 -11.57
CA ILE A 53 -9.95 -10.25 -10.63
C ILE A 53 -10.81 -11.11 -9.69
N TYR A 54 -10.77 -12.40 -9.89
CA TYR A 54 -11.45 -13.37 -9.04
C TYR A 54 -10.55 -13.76 -7.87
N THR A 55 -11.06 -13.57 -6.64
CA THR A 55 -10.31 -13.79 -5.40
C THR A 55 -11.17 -14.47 -4.34
N ASP A 56 -10.65 -14.64 -3.12
CA ASP A 56 -11.33 -15.23 -1.97
C ASP A 56 -12.25 -14.25 -1.23
N VAL A 57 -12.29 -12.99 -1.63
CA VAL A 57 -13.23 -11.98 -1.13
C VAL A 57 -14.19 -11.54 -2.23
N ASP A 58 -15.34 -11.01 -1.86
CA ASP A 58 -16.40 -10.60 -2.78
C ASP A 58 -16.40 -9.09 -3.11
N GLY A 59 -15.28 -8.42 -2.83
CA GLY A 59 -15.09 -7.00 -3.12
C GLY A 59 -14.20 -6.29 -2.10
N VAL A 60 -14.15 -4.97 -2.22
CA VAL A 60 -13.45 -4.07 -1.29
C VAL A 60 -14.45 -3.53 -0.27
N TYR A 61 -14.05 -3.49 1.00
CA TYR A 61 -14.89 -3.04 2.10
C TYR A 61 -14.32 -1.78 2.74
N THR A 62 -15.19 -1.01 3.40
CA THR A 62 -14.78 0.19 4.16
C THR A 62 -13.82 -0.12 5.30
N ALA A 63 -13.78 -1.35 5.77
CA ALA A 63 -12.80 -1.90 6.72
C ALA A 63 -12.77 -3.43 6.56
N ASP A 64 -11.83 -4.13 7.20
CA ASP A 64 -11.81 -5.60 7.17
C ASP A 64 -13.07 -6.17 7.87
N PRO A 65 -13.99 -6.83 7.14
CA PRO A 65 -15.24 -7.34 7.72
C PRO A 65 -15.04 -8.44 8.77
N ARG A 66 -13.86 -9.08 8.80
CA ARG A 66 -13.50 -10.08 9.84
C ARG A 66 -13.25 -9.43 11.19
N ILE A 67 -12.99 -8.13 11.21
CA ILE A 67 -12.67 -7.34 12.40
C ILE A 67 -13.80 -6.38 12.72
N VAL A 68 -14.34 -5.71 11.72
CA VAL A 68 -15.41 -4.72 11.86
C VAL A 68 -16.68 -5.29 11.22
N THR A 69 -17.57 -5.84 12.04
CA THR A 69 -18.84 -6.46 11.57
C THR A 69 -19.77 -5.46 10.87
N ALA A 70 -19.61 -4.16 11.13
CA ALA A 70 -20.34 -3.08 10.48
C ALA A 70 -19.68 -2.57 9.17
N ALA A 71 -18.58 -3.21 8.73
CA ALA A 71 -17.94 -2.87 7.47
C ALA A 71 -18.91 -3.08 6.29
N ARG A 72 -18.92 -2.14 5.37
CA ARG A 72 -19.80 -2.18 4.19
C ARG A 72 -18.96 -2.40 2.95
N LYS A 73 -19.45 -3.23 2.04
CA LYS A 73 -18.86 -3.41 0.72
C LYS A 73 -19.07 -2.14 -0.10
N LEU A 74 -18.03 -1.74 -0.82
CA LEU A 74 -18.06 -0.62 -1.75
C LEU A 74 -18.48 -1.13 -3.13
N ASP A 75 -19.43 -0.43 -3.77
CA ASP A 75 -19.79 -0.74 -5.16
C ASP A 75 -18.71 -0.24 -6.12
N LYS A 76 -18.15 0.92 -5.84
CA LYS A 76 -17.05 1.54 -6.57
C LYS A 76 -16.03 2.14 -5.62
N ILE A 77 -14.78 2.19 -6.08
CA ILE A 77 -13.65 2.86 -5.40
C ILE A 77 -12.75 3.47 -6.47
N THR A 78 -12.11 4.62 -6.20
CA THR A 78 -11.15 5.21 -7.14
C THR A 78 -9.83 4.43 -7.15
N TYR A 79 -9.03 4.59 -8.21
CA TYR A 79 -7.68 3.99 -8.25
C TYR A 79 -6.82 4.50 -7.09
N GLU A 80 -6.87 5.79 -6.79
CA GLU A 80 -6.09 6.44 -5.73
C GLU A 80 -6.47 5.90 -4.35
N GLU A 81 -7.77 5.79 -4.07
CA GLU A 81 -8.25 5.21 -2.82
C GLU A 81 -7.84 3.75 -2.67
N MET A 82 -8.00 2.96 -3.73
CA MET A 82 -7.61 1.54 -3.71
C MET A 82 -6.10 1.38 -3.56
N LEU A 83 -5.30 2.23 -4.23
CA LEU A 83 -3.85 2.24 -4.13
C LEU A 83 -3.40 2.53 -2.69
N GLU A 84 -3.98 3.53 -2.07
CA GLU A 84 -3.69 3.90 -0.69
C GLU A 84 -4.10 2.79 0.28
N MET A 85 -5.30 2.26 0.16
CA MET A 85 -5.76 1.13 0.98
C MET A 85 -4.84 -0.09 0.82
N ALA A 86 -4.44 -0.41 -0.40
CA ALA A 86 -3.53 -1.52 -0.68
C ALA A 86 -2.14 -1.30 -0.08
N SER A 87 -1.62 -0.08 -0.15
CA SER A 87 -0.32 0.30 0.43
C SER A 87 -0.33 0.27 1.95
N GLN A 88 -1.48 0.55 2.56
CA GLN A 88 -1.67 0.62 4.01
C GLN A 88 -2.15 -0.70 4.64
N GLY A 89 -2.18 -1.80 3.89
CA GLY A 89 -2.43 -3.13 4.41
C GLY A 89 -3.73 -3.81 3.98
N ALA A 90 -4.57 -3.19 3.16
CA ALA A 90 -5.71 -3.87 2.54
C ALA A 90 -5.23 -4.83 1.45
N LYS A 91 -5.20 -6.13 1.75
CA LYS A 91 -4.60 -7.18 0.91
C LYS A 91 -5.56 -7.72 -0.17
N VAL A 92 -6.46 -6.88 -0.71
CA VAL A 92 -7.44 -7.31 -1.73
C VAL A 92 -6.83 -7.30 -3.12
N LEU A 93 -6.16 -6.22 -3.50
CA LEU A 93 -5.42 -6.07 -4.75
C LEU A 93 -3.96 -5.73 -4.46
N GLN A 94 -3.08 -6.11 -5.39
CA GLN A 94 -1.67 -5.74 -5.30
C GLN A 94 -1.46 -4.28 -5.72
N THR A 95 -0.72 -3.51 -4.93
CA THR A 95 -0.42 -2.09 -5.18
C THR A 95 0.03 -1.83 -6.62
N ARG A 96 0.98 -2.63 -7.14
CA ARG A 96 1.47 -2.49 -8.52
C ARG A 96 0.41 -2.75 -9.60
N SER A 97 -0.57 -3.63 -9.34
CA SER A 97 -1.65 -3.88 -10.29
C SER A 97 -2.62 -2.71 -10.34
N VAL A 98 -2.90 -2.07 -9.20
CA VAL A 98 -3.73 -0.87 -9.11
C VAL A 98 -3.05 0.32 -9.79
N GLU A 99 -1.75 0.53 -9.53
CA GLU A 99 -0.94 1.56 -10.20
C GLU A 99 -0.94 1.40 -11.72
N LEU A 100 -0.76 0.16 -12.20
CA LEU A 100 -0.81 -0.13 -13.62
C LEU A 100 -2.20 0.13 -14.21
N ALA A 101 -3.27 -0.25 -13.49
CA ALA A 101 -4.63 0.01 -13.90
C ALA A 101 -4.93 1.51 -14.00
N MET A 102 -4.49 2.30 -13.02
CA MET A 102 -4.60 3.75 -13.02
C MET A 102 -3.88 4.37 -14.21
N ASN A 103 -2.61 4.00 -14.45
CA ASN A 103 -1.80 4.55 -15.52
C ASN A 103 -2.36 4.26 -16.92
N HIS A 104 -3.04 3.13 -17.10
CA HIS A 104 -3.62 2.71 -18.38
C HIS A 104 -5.15 2.85 -18.42
N ARG A 105 -5.78 3.39 -17.39
CA ARG A 105 -7.24 3.56 -17.25
C ARG A 105 -8.02 2.26 -17.49
N VAL A 106 -7.48 1.15 -16.99
CA VAL A 106 -8.13 -0.16 -17.05
C VAL A 106 -9.08 -0.28 -15.88
N ARG A 107 -10.38 -0.38 -16.14
CA ARG A 107 -11.35 -0.72 -15.09
C ARG A 107 -11.05 -2.10 -14.52
N VAL A 108 -10.93 -2.20 -13.21
CA VAL A 108 -10.72 -3.48 -12.54
C VAL A 108 -11.93 -3.80 -11.69
N GLN A 109 -12.46 -5.02 -11.81
CA GLN A 109 -13.53 -5.49 -10.95
C GLN A 109 -13.04 -6.61 -10.05
N VAL A 110 -13.20 -6.45 -8.74
CA VAL A 110 -12.90 -7.48 -7.75
C VAL A 110 -14.13 -8.32 -7.53
N LEU A 111 -14.01 -9.61 -7.77
CA LEU A 111 -15.11 -10.58 -7.72
C LEU A 111 -14.74 -11.79 -6.85
N SER A 112 -15.74 -12.41 -6.24
CA SER A 112 -15.55 -13.67 -5.53
C SER A 112 -15.38 -14.85 -6.49
N SER A 113 -14.45 -15.75 -6.19
CA SER A 113 -14.36 -17.06 -6.85
C SER A 113 -15.43 -18.05 -6.37
N PHE A 114 -16.22 -17.73 -5.34
CA PHE A 114 -17.11 -18.67 -4.64
C PHE A 114 -18.60 -18.34 -4.79
N ASN A 115 -18.95 -17.13 -5.26
CA ASN A 115 -20.33 -16.71 -5.44
C ASN A 115 -20.45 -15.67 -6.58
N ASP A 116 -21.68 -15.47 -7.06
CA ASP A 116 -21.98 -14.56 -8.16
C ASP A 116 -22.45 -13.16 -7.69
N THR A 117 -22.06 -12.75 -6.47
CA THR A 117 -22.44 -11.42 -5.98
C THR A 117 -21.70 -10.32 -6.75
N PRO A 118 -22.34 -9.16 -6.98
CA PRO A 118 -21.65 -8.01 -7.52
C PRO A 118 -20.43 -7.64 -6.66
N GLY A 119 -19.29 -7.51 -7.32
CA GLY A 119 -18.04 -7.13 -6.64
C GLY A 119 -17.88 -5.61 -6.51
N THR A 120 -16.64 -5.18 -6.31
CA THR A 120 -16.27 -3.76 -6.28
C THR A 120 -15.57 -3.39 -7.59
N LEU A 121 -15.98 -2.28 -8.20
CA LEU A 121 -15.37 -1.74 -9.40
C LEU A 121 -14.36 -0.65 -9.03
N VAL A 122 -13.11 -0.82 -9.47
CA VAL A 122 -12.03 0.18 -9.32
C VAL A 122 -11.99 1.00 -10.60
N VAL A 123 -12.18 2.32 -10.47
CA VAL A 123 -12.42 3.24 -11.59
C VAL A 123 -11.69 4.57 -11.41
N ASP A 124 -11.76 5.41 -12.43
CA ASP A 124 -11.29 6.80 -12.36
C ASP A 124 -12.23 7.64 -11.45
N GLU A 125 -11.71 8.72 -10.86
CA GLU A 125 -12.45 9.64 -9.99
C GLU A 125 -13.70 10.23 -10.72
N ASP A 126 -13.60 10.45 -12.02
CA ASP A 126 -14.70 10.98 -12.85
C ASP A 126 -15.96 10.09 -12.86
N GLU A 127 -15.83 8.81 -12.47
CA GLU A 127 -16.94 7.85 -12.45
C GLU A 127 -17.66 7.74 -11.11
N ILE A 128 -17.22 8.48 -10.09
CA ILE A 128 -17.80 8.49 -8.75
C ILE A 128 -18.45 9.84 -8.48
N VAL A 129 -19.77 9.85 -8.41
CA VAL A 129 -20.58 11.10 -8.25
C VAL A 129 -20.75 11.49 -6.79
N GLU A 130 -20.74 10.54 -5.86
CA GLU A 130 -20.93 10.78 -4.42
C GLU A 130 -19.72 10.25 -3.64
N GLN A 131 -19.02 11.15 -2.97
CA GLN A 131 -17.87 10.82 -2.13
C GLN A 131 -18.29 10.83 -0.66
N GLN A 132 -17.99 9.76 0.05
CA GLN A 132 -18.17 9.68 1.50
C GLN A 132 -16.98 10.37 2.18
N VAL A 133 -17.22 11.02 3.33
CA VAL A 133 -16.17 11.71 4.12
C VAL A 133 -15.04 10.76 4.53
N VAL A 134 -15.35 9.47 4.73
CA VAL A 134 -14.39 8.41 5.00
C VAL A 134 -14.64 7.28 4.01
N SER A 135 -13.70 7.04 3.12
CA SER A 135 -13.79 6.01 2.08
C SER A 135 -13.35 4.65 2.59
N GLY A 136 -12.40 4.61 3.52
CA GLY A 136 -11.91 3.35 4.05
C GLY A 136 -11.01 3.46 5.26
N ILE A 137 -10.90 2.34 5.97
CA ILE A 137 -9.99 2.16 7.10
C ILE A 137 -9.21 0.87 6.85
N SER A 138 -7.89 0.97 6.85
CA SER A 138 -6.98 -0.17 6.75
C SER A 138 -6.14 -0.32 8.01
N GLN A 139 -5.66 -1.54 8.23
CA GLN A 139 -4.78 -1.83 9.36
C GLN A 139 -3.58 -2.65 8.91
N SER A 140 -2.41 -2.38 9.50
CA SER A 140 -1.22 -3.21 9.42
C SER A 140 -0.82 -3.67 10.81
N LYS A 141 -0.54 -4.98 10.94
CA LYS A 141 0.02 -5.61 12.16
C LYS A 141 1.50 -5.93 11.99
N ASP A 142 2.06 -5.65 10.83
CA ASP A 142 3.47 -5.91 10.50
C ASP A 142 4.32 -4.67 10.75
N GLU A 143 4.08 -4.04 11.89
CA GLU A 143 4.72 -2.81 12.31
C GLU A 143 5.28 -2.96 13.72
N ALA A 144 6.42 -2.33 13.97
CA ALA A 144 6.97 -2.14 15.29
C ALA A 144 7.34 -0.68 15.49
N LYS A 145 7.15 -0.18 16.70
CA LYS A 145 7.40 1.22 17.06
C LYS A 145 8.74 1.35 17.78
N ILE A 146 9.55 2.30 17.34
CA ILE A 146 10.77 2.71 18.04
C ILE A 146 10.59 4.16 18.48
N THR A 147 10.88 4.42 19.77
CA THR A 147 10.87 5.77 20.32
C THR A 147 12.25 6.09 20.87
N LEU A 148 12.83 7.16 20.38
CA LEU A 148 14.10 7.73 20.83
C LEU A 148 13.78 8.89 21.76
N LEU A 149 14.13 8.76 23.05
CA LEU A 149 13.88 9.79 24.05
C LEU A 149 15.10 10.68 24.23
N LYS A 150 14.85 11.96 24.53
CA LYS A 150 15.87 12.96 24.87
C LYS A 150 16.97 13.06 23.80
N VAL A 151 16.58 13.04 22.55
CA VAL A 151 17.49 13.28 21.42
C VAL A 151 17.87 14.75 21.39
N ALA A 152 19.16 15.06 21.29
CA ALA A 152 19.62 16.45 21.20
C ALA A 152 19.04 17.14 19.97
N ASP A 153 18.25 18.22 20.16
CA ASP A 153 17.68 18.98 19.05
C ASP A 153 18.75 19.87 18.39
N ARG A 154 19.34 19.36 17.33
CA ARG A 154 20.39 20.02 16.55
C ARG A 154 20.24 19.76 15.06
N PRO A 155 20.66 20.70 14.20
CA PRO A 155 20.67 20.48 12.76
C PRO A 155 21.41 19.19 12.37
N GLY A 156 20.78 18.36 11.50
CA GLY A 156 21.36 17.12 11.01
C GLY A 156 21.08 15.87 11.87
N VAL A 157 20.42 15.99 13.03
CA VAL A 157 20.12 14.84 13.89
C VAL A 157 19.27 13.78 13.18
N ALA A 158 18.30 14.18 12.38
CA ALA A 158 17.48 13.23 11.60
C ALA A 158 18.35 12.43 10.60
N ALA A 159 19.29 13.07 9.92
CA ALA A 159 20.22 12.39 9.03
C ALA A 159 21.14 11.42 9.79
N ALA A 160 21.58 11.78 11.00
CA ALA A 160 22.39 10.92 11.84
C ALA A 160 21.63 9.69 12.36
N ILE A 161 20.30 9.79 12.57
CA ILE A 161 19.44 8.69 12.99
C ILE A 161 19.09 7.78 11.79
N PHE A 162 18.57 8.36 10.71
CA PHE A 162 18.02 7.59 9.59
C PHE A 162 19.07 7.16 8.57
N GLY A 163 20.23 7.82 8.50
CA GLY A 163 21.34 7.44 7.61
C GLY A 163 21.80 5.99 7.84
N PRO A 164 22.21 5.62 9.06
CA PRO A 164 22.62 4.25 9.38
C PRO A 164 21.52 3.20 9.15
N LEU A 165 20.25 3.54 9.38
CA LEU A 165 19.12 2.64 9.09
C LEU A 165 18.96 2.42 7.59
N ALA A 166 19.09 3.47 6.78
CA ALA A 166 19.03 3.38 5.34
C ALA A 166 20.21 2.55 4.76
N GLU A 167 21.43 2.72 5.30
CA GLU A 167 22.60 1.90 4.94
C GLU A 167 22.40 0.41 5.27
N ALA A 168 21.64 0.12 6.33
CA ALA A 168 21.23 -1.23 6.70
C ALA A 168 20.02 -1.75 5.90
N ALA A 169 19.52 -0.99 4.92
CA ALA A 169 18.33 -1.29 4.12
C ALA A 169 17.03 -1.48 4.95
N ILE A 170 16.93 -0.78 6.09
CA ILE A 170 15.75 -0.78 6.96
C ILE A 170 14.84 0.36 6.54
N ASN A 171 13.62 0.02 6.15
CA ASN A 171 12.59 1.01 5.84
C ASN A 171 11.97 1.58 7.11
N VAL A 172 11.82 2.90 7.12
CA VAL A 172 11.19 3.66 8.21
C VAL A 172 9.92 4.29 7.69
N ASP A 173 8.86 4.20 8.48
CA ASP A 173 7.56 4.81 8.19
C ASP A 173 7.07 5.60 9.42
N MET A 174 6.04 6.44 9.25
CA MET A 174 5.40 7.20 10.33
C MET A 174 6.37 7.89 11.30
N ILE A 175 7.13 8.87 10.82
CA ILE A 175 8.03 9.64 11.69
C ILE A 175 7.23 10.74 12.40
N VAL A 176 7.23 10.71 13.74
CA VAL A 176 6.62 11.73 14.61
C VAL A 176 7.69 12.31 15.52
N GLN A 177 7.81 13.61 15.55
CA GLN A 177 8.74 14.33 16.41
C GLN A 177 7.97 15.23 17.39
N ASN A 178 8.26 15.08 18.67
CA ASN A 178 7.72 15.93 19.73
C ASN A 178 8.84 16.71 20.40
N ILE A 179 8.65 18.00 20.55
CA ILE A 179 9.60 18.86 21.30
C ILE A 179 9.39 18.58 22.77
N SER A 180 10.47 18.25 23.49
CA SER A 180 10.42 18.03 24.95
C SER A 180 10.15 19.35 25.69
N GLU A 181 9.62 19.26 26.90
CA GLU A 181 9.27 20.42 27.73
C GLU A 181 10.46 21.36 28.02
N ASP A 182 11.69 20.84 27.99
CA ASP A 182 12.92 21.62 28.20
C ASP A 182 13.33 22.48 27.00
N GLY A 183 12.69 22.28 25.83
CA GLY A 183 12.99 23.00 24.58
C GLY A 183 14.40 22.76 24.02
N LYS A 184 15.15 21.78 24.57
CA LYS A 184 16.53 21.46 24.16
C LYS A 184 16.68 20.05 23.61
N THR A 185 15.73 19.20 23.93
CA THR A 185 15.68 17.83 23.44
C THR A 185 14.37 17.58 22.72
N THR A 186 14.35 16.53 21.94
CA THR A 186 13.17 16.08 21.20
C THR A 186 13.00 14.58 21.40
N ASP A 187 11.75 14.13 21.47
CA ASP A 187 11.44 12.72 21.39
C ASP A 187 11.00 12.40 19.96
N LEU A 188 11.57 11.36 19.38
CA LEU A 188 11.33 10.96 18.03
C LEU A 188 10.81 9.53 17.98
N THR A 189 9.61 9.38 17.45
CA THR A 189 8.97 8.07 17.28
C THR A 189 8.83 7.75 15.81
N PHE A 190 9.13 6.52 15.42
CA PHE A 190 8.91 6.03 14.07
C PHE A 190 8.57 4.55 14.08
N THR A 191 8.07 4.05 12.95
CA THR A 191 7.80 2.63 12.76
C THR A 191 8.76 1.99 11.77
N VAL A 192 9.00 0.70 11.98
CA VAL A 192 9.73 -0.20 11.08
C VAL A 192 8.92 -1.48 10.91
N GLY A 193 9.21 -2.28 9.89
CA GLY A 193 8.65 -3.63 9.81
C GLY A 193 9.03 -4.47 11.02
N THR A 194 8.10 -5.28 11.54
CA THR A 194 8.36 -6.14 12.73
C THR A 194 9.60 -7.02 12.55
N ALA A 195 9.85 -7.50 11.33
CA ALA A 195 11.03 -8.32 11.02
C ALA A 195 12.36 -7.55 11.14
N ASP A 196 12.33 -6.24 11.02
CA ASP A 196 13.52 -5.37 11.03
C ASP A 196 13.80 -4.77 12.42
N LEU A 197 12.90 -4.97 13.41
CA LEU A 197 12.97 -4.32 14.72
C LEU A 197 14.32 -4.53 15.42
N ASP A 198 14.73 -5.79 15.56
CA ASP A 198 15.97 -6.13 16.29
C ASP A 198 17.20 -5.53 15.58
N SER A 199 17.20 -5.56 14.25
CA SER A 199 18.26 -4.97 13.45
C SER A 199 18.31 -3.45 13.57
N ALA A 200 17.14 -2.80 13.59
CA ALA A 200 17.01 -1.36 13.75
C ALA A 200 17.51 -0.91 15.13
N VAL A 201 17.10 -1.61 16.18
CA VAL A 201 17.56 -1.32 17.55
C VAL A 201 19.08 -1.47 17.65
N ALA A 202 19.65 -2.55 17.13
CA ALA A 202 21.10 -2.76 17.16
C ALA A 202 21.89 -1.66 16.42
N VAL A 203 21.38 -1.19 15.28
CA VAL A 203 21.97 -0.06 14.52
C VAL A 203 21.93 1.22 15.33
N LEU A 204 20.81 1.51 15.99
CA LEU A 204 20.63 2.71 16.81
C LEU A 204 21.50 2.68 18.06
N GLU A 205 21.55 1.57 18.78
CA GLU A 205 22.39 1.38 19.97
C GLU A 205 23.87 1.61 19.66
N LYS A 206 24.34 1.07 18.52
CA LYS A 206 25.73 1.27 18.07
C LYS A 206 26.10 2.74 17.87
N ASN A 207 25.12 3.57 17.46
CA ASN A 207 25.32 4.99 17.16
C ASN A 207 24.77 5.90 18.26
N GLN A 208 24.23 5.37 19.35
CA GLN A 208 23.51 6.08 20.39
C GLN A 208 24.28 7.27 20.97
N THR A 209 25.55 7.07 21.29
CA THR A 209 26.40 8.11 21.89
C THR A 209 26.70 9.23 20.91
N ASP A 210 27.01 8.89 19.66
CA ASP A 210 27.39 9.86 18.62
C ASP A 210 26.20 10.73 18.19
N ILE A 211 25.01 10.15 18.15
CA ILE A 211 23.76 10.84 17.86
C ILE A 211 23.31 11.69 19.06
N GLY A 212 23.55 11.22 20.27
CA GLY A 212 23.09 11.84 21.51
C GLY A 212 21.66 11.43 21.86
N ILE A 213 21.35 10.12 21.76
CA ILE A 213 20.06 9.54 22.15
C ILE A 213 20.14 9.18 23.64
N GLY A 214 19.17 9.67 24.43
CA GLY A 214 19.12 9.34 25.87
C GLY A 214 18.67 7.91 26.11
N GLU A 215 17.58 7.49 25.49
CA GLU A 215 16.99 6.15 25.67
C GLU A 215 16.32 5.68 24.37
N ILE A 216 16.37 4.38 24.11
CA ILE A 216 15.72 3.71 22.99
C ILE A 216 14.65 2.78 23.52
N LEU A 217 13.40 3.01 23.16
CA LEU A 217 12.26 2.16 23.50
C LEU A 217 11.77 1.47 22.25
N ALA A 218 11.55 0.17 22.32
CA ALA A 218 11.02 -0.64 21.22
C ALA A 218 9.73 -1.36 21.66
N ASP A 219 8.74 -1.38 20.77
CA ASP A 219 7.45 -2.01 21.04
C ASP A 219 6.96 -2.70 19.76
N SER A 220 6.83 -4.03 19.81
CA SER A 220 6.34 -4.86 18.70
C SER A 220 4.84 -5.17 18.80
N ASP A 221 4.17 -4.79 19.88
CA ASP A 221 2.73 -5.01 20.08
C ASP A 221 1.95 -3.75 19.72
N VAL A 222 2.11 -3.31 18.48
CA VAL A 222 1.42 -2.15 17.93
C VAL A 222 0.68 -2.50 16.65
N VAL A 223 -0.34 -1.72 16.35
CA VAL A 223 -1.10 -1.81 15.10
C VAL A 223 -1.17 -0.42 14.48
N LYS A 224 -0.79 -0.32 13.20
CA LYS A 224 -0.99 0.90 12.43
C LYS A 224 -2.41 0.89 11.87
N ILE A 225 -3.18 1.94 12.15
CA ILE A 225 -4.51 2.17 11.60
C ILE A 225 -4.42 3.39 10.69
N SER A 226 -4.81 3.21 9.44
CA SER A 226 -4.87 4.28 8.44
C SER A 226 -6.33 4.56 8.08
N VAL A 227 -6.73 5.83 8.16
CA VAL A 227 -8.07 6.30 7.81
C VAL A 227 -7.96 7.12 6.54
N ARG A 228 -8.64 6.70 5.48
CA ARG A 228 -8.79 7.49 4.26
C ARG A 228 -9.98 8.39 4.40
N SER A 229 -9.76 9.70 4.34
CA SER A 229 -10.80 10.71 4.26
C SER A 229 -10.55 11.61 3.06
N GLU A 230 -11.61 11.97 2.35
CA GLU A 230 -11.50 12.96 1.28
C GLU A 230 -11.41 14.38 1.87
N GLU A 231 -10.29 15.03 1.65
CA GLU A 231 -10.20 16.49 1.80
C GLU A 231 -10.90 17.14 0.61
N ARG A 232 -12.09 17.69 0.86
CA ARG A 232 -12.75 18.55 -0.11
C ARG A 232 -11.84 19.77 -0.36
N ARG A 233 -11.14 19.78 -1.47
CA ARG A 233 -10.52 21.02 -1.98
C ARG A 233 -11.67 21.98 -2.31
N VAL A 234 -12.02 22.83 -1.36
CA VAL A 234 -12.84 23.99 -1.63
C VAL A 234 -12.03 24.88 -2.57
N GLY A 235 -12.35 24.82 -3.85
CA GLY A 235 -11.75 25.69 -4.83
C GLY A 235 -11.94 27.12 -4.38
N LYS A 236 -10.85 27.86 -4.17
CA LYS A 236 -10.92 29.30 -4.11
C LYS A 236 -11.37 29.76 -5.50
N SER A 237 -12.65 30.11 -5.62
CA SER A 237 -13.11 30.97 -6.70
C SER A 237 -12.38 32.31 -6.59
N VAL A 238 -11.62 32.65 -7.60
CA VAL A 238 -11.08 33.99 -7.87
C VAL A 238 -12.19 34.82 -8.47
#